data_bf05640c6a0c7eaa8e9e8867b80e368a
#
_entry.id   bf05640c6a0c7eaa8e9e8867b80e368a
#
_cell.length_a   1.000
_cell.length_b   1.000
_cell.length_c   1.000
_cell.angle_alpha   90.00
_cell.angle_beta   90.00
_cell.angle_gamma   90.00
#
_symmetry.space_group_name_H-M   'P 1'
#
loop_
_entity.id
_entity.type
_entity.pdbx_description
1 polymer ?
#
loop_
_entity_poly.entity_id
_entity_poly.type
_entity_poly.pdbx_seq_one_letter_code
_entity_poly.pdbx_strand_id
1 'polypeptide(L)'
;MAAKIRGEEEVQYEANRRSGVLWLIFGVVFLIGCIWSAVHYAPWMLGYGPHQAASEHGGSLDSLFNQTLWCTVPVFLATHVALFWFAYKYQGRKNAKASFISHDNKLEIIWTAIPAVVMCFLVIQGLVAWNEVMADVEPDEEFIEIEATGQQFLWHIRYPGADGKLGGKNFKKIVPGENPLGQDWMDDKNLDDIHATDIVLPVGKKVRVRITAMDVLHNFDLPHFRVKMDAVPGMPTYFVFTPKTTTEEYRQQLREYPEYQAPTDPSDPESEPLWKTFEYELACAELCGKGHFSMRKLVKIVSEEEYQDWLSQQQSFYMSNVRGKDYDPRKDELLGVEIKQRKQDFDLAVEKALAAEIPDEKIIRLNYVTFETGSAKLTPLSRYELENVVAALNKYPNMTIEVAGHTDNTGDAEANQALSQTRAQAVYDFLTGKGIAAGRLNPKGYGQTKPIDSNDTEEGRQKNRRTEFQILTQ
;
A
#
# COMPACT_ATOMS: atom_id res chain seq x y z
N MET A 1 -67.12 -54.26 -1.64
CA MET A 1 -66.66 -52.85 -1.60
C MET A 1 -65.89 -52.53 -0.30
N ALA A 2 -66.43 -52.75 0.88
CA ALA A 2 -65.81 -52.43 2.18
C ALA A 2 -64.50 -53.18 2.42
N ALA A 3 -64.32 -54.47 2.01
CA ALA A 3 -63.07 -55.20 2.15
C ALA A 3 -61.92 -54.67 1.26
N LYS A 4 -62.26 -54.18 0.06
CA LYS A 4 -61.32 -53.56 -0.85
C LYS A 4 -60.82 -52.21 -0.32
N ILE A 5 -61.72 -51.39 0.22
CA ILE A 5 -61.36 -50.08 0.85
C ILE A 5 -60.49 -50.32 2.07
N ARG A 6 -60.78 -51.31 2.94
CA ARG A 6 -59.87 -51.67 4.10
C ARG A 6 -58.47 -52.09 3.66
N GLY A 7 -58.37 -52.84 2.58
CA GLY A 7 -57.08 -53.26 2.04
C GLY A 7 -56.25 -52.06 1.50
N GLU A 8 -56.90 -51.13 0.79
CA GLU A 8 -56.27 -49.93 0.29
C GLU A 8 -55.80 -49.03 1.43
N GLU A 9 -56.55 -48.84 2.51
CA GLU A 9 -56.17 -48.10 3.71
C GLU A 9 -54.95 -48.73 4.40
N GLU A 10 -54.92 -50.04 4.54
CA GLU A 10 -53.81 -50.78 5.21
C GLU A 10 -52.50 -50.64 4.44
N VAL A 11 -52.55 -50.73 3.12
CA VAL A 11 -51.42 -50.49 2.24
C VAL A 11 -50.91 -49.05 2.37
N GLN A 12 -51.81 -48.06 2.47
CA GLN A 12 -51.46 -46.67 2.64
C GLN A 12 -50.76 -46.41 3.99
N TYR A 13 -51.24 -47.01 5.09
CA TYR A 13 -50.57 -46.89 6.40
C TYR A 13 -49.18 -47.53 6.45
N GLU A 14 -48.97 -48.65 5.78
CA GLU A 14 -47.65 -49.25 5.65
C GLU A 14 -46.70 -48.37 4.83
N ALA A 15 -47.20 -47.79 3.72
CA ALA A 15 -46.43 -46.85 2.91
C ALA A 15 -46.04 -45.59 3.70
N ASN A 16 -46.95 -45.05 4.49
CA ASN A 16 -46.66 -43.87 5.36
C ASN A 16 -45.60 -44.21 6.41
N ARG A 17 -45.66 -45.44 7.03
CA ARG A 17 -44.67 -45.85 8.00
C ARG A 17 -43.27 -46.04 7.38
N ARG A 18 -43.17 -46.61 6.18
CA ARG A 18 -41.92 -46.73 5.44
C ARG A 18 -41.37 -45.37 5.12
N SER A 19 -42.18 -44.44 4.61
CA SER A 19 -41.79 -43.08 4.33
C SER A 19 -41.29 -42.35 5.58
N GLY A 20 -41.97 -42.46 6.72
CA GLY A 20 -41.58 -41.84 7.97
C GLY A 20 -40.20 -42.36 8.50
N VAL A 21 -39.96 -43.67 8.38
CA VAL A 21 -38.65 -44.27 8.74
C VAL A 21 -37.55 -43.78 7.79
N LEU A 22 -37.86 -43.70 6.48
CA LEU A 22 -36.87 -43.21 5.50
C LEU A 22 -36.51 -41.71 5.77
N TRP A 23 -37.49 -40.89 6.10
CA TRP A 23 -37.23 -39.49 6.51
C TRP A 23 -36.39 -39.37 7.78
N LEU A 24 -36.63 -40.25 8.76
CA LEU A 24 -35.83 -40.27 9.98
C LEU A 24 -34.40 -40.69 9.68
N ILE A 25 -34.17 -41.75 8.90
CA ILE A 25 -32.82 -42.17 8.48
C ILE A 25 -32.11 -41.05 7.71
N PHE A 26 -32.81 -40.43 6.73
CA PHE A 26 -32.28 -39.31 5.98
C PHE A 26 -31.86 -38.18 6.91
N GLY A 27 -32.69 -37.83 7.89
CA GLY A 27 -32.39 -36.76 8.85
C GLY A 27 -31.14 -37.06 9.68
N VAL A 28 -31.00 -38.30 10.14
CA VAL A 28 -29.80 -38.71 10.88
C VAL A 28 -28.53 -38.64 10.01
N VAL A 29 -28.59 -39.18 8.77
CA VAL A 29 -27.47 -39.10 7.83
C VAL A 29 -27.12 -37.65 7.47
N PHE A 30 -28.13 -36.83 7.24
CA PHE A 30 -27.96 -35.42 6.93
C PHE A 30 -27.26 -34.67 8.07
N LEU A 31 -27.74 -34.82 9.31
CA LEU A 31 -27.13 -34.14 10.47
C LEU A 31 -25.71 -34.64 10.75
N ILE A 32 -25.45 -35.94 10.63
CA ILE A 32 -24.09 -36.46 10.74
C ILE A 32 -23.20 -35.87 9.64
N GLY A 33 -23.69 -35.80 8.40
CA GLY A 33 -22.99 -35.20 7.28
C GLY A 33 -22.66 -33.71 7.52
N CYS A 34 -23.64 -32.95 8.04
CA CYS A 34 -23.43 -31.54 8.39
C CYS A 34 -22.35 -31.39 9.49
N ILE A 35 -22.45 -32.17 10.55
CA ILE A 35 -21.46 -32.14 11.65
C ILE A 35 -20.06 -32.56 11.14
N TRP A 36 -19.98 -33.64 10.37
CA TRP A 36 -18.73 -34.09 9.79
C TRP A 36 -18.11 -33.04 8.87
N SER A 37 -18.93 -32.44 7.98
CA SER A 37 -18.51 -31.36 7.10
C SER A 37 -18.02 -30.14 7.87
N ALA A 38 -18.74 -29.72 8.91
CA ALA A 38 -18.35 -28.60 9.75
C ALA A 38 -17.00 -28.85 10.47
N VAL A 39 -16.82 -30.05 11.03
CA VAL A 39 -15.57 -30.40 11.72
C VAL A 39 -14.36 -30.51 10.76
N HIS A 40 -14.61 -31.04 9.55
CA HIS A 40 -13.53 -31.33 8.62
C HIS A 40 -13.17 -30.18 7.68
N TYR A 41 -14.17 -29.40 7.23
CA TYR A 41 -14.00 -28.35 6.22
C TYR A 41 -14.22 -26.92 6.75
N ALA A 42 -14.79 -26.72 7.94
CA ALA A 42 -15.02 -25.38 8.45
C ALA A 42 -13.77 -24.50 8.51
N PRO A 43 -12.60 -25.01 8.91
CA PRO A 43 -11.37 -24.25 8.88
C PRO A 43 -11.01 -23.70 7.48
N TRP A 44 -11.40 -24.42 6.43
CA TRP A 44 -11.15 -24.06 5.04
C TRP A 44 -12.27 -23.21 4.42
N MET A 45 -13.50 -23.47 4.80
CA MET A 45 -14.70 -22.82 4.21
C MET A 45 -14.93 -21.41 4.74
N LEU A 46 -14.46 -21.07 5.94
CA LEU A 46 -14.73 -19.77 6.56
C LEU A 46 -13.79 -18.67 6.10
N GLY A 47 -12.79 -18.97 5.27
CA GLY A 47 -11.92 -17.97 4.63
C GLY A 47 -10.96 -17.22 5.57
N TYR A 48 -11.13 -17.37 6.87
CA TYR A 48 -10.29 -16.70 7.87
C TYR A 48 -9.08 -17.53 8.31
N GLY A 49 -8.98 -18.76 7.83
CA GLY A 49 -7.97 -19.70 8.30
C GLY A 49 -8.15 -20.09 9.79
N PRO A 50 -7.46 -21.10 10.28
CA PRO A 50 -7.58 -21.55 11.66
C PRO A 50 -6.84 -20.64 12.66
N HIS A 51 -6.33 -19.49 12.24
CA HIS A 51 -5.35 -18.71 12.98
C HIS A 51 -5.95 -17.43 13.54
N GLN A 52 -5.28 -16.88 14.55
CA GLN A 52 -5.66 -15.62 15.19
C GLN A 52 -5.51 -14.46 14.19
N ALA A 53 -6.43 -13.49 14.30
CA ALA A 53 -6.33 -12.27 13.52
C ALA A 53 -5.00 -11.55 13.77
N ALA A 54 -4.40 -11.01 12.71
CA ALA A 54 -3.12 -10.29 12.75
C ALA A 54 -3.28 -8.79 13.06
N SER A 55 -4.50 -8.33 13.37
CA SER A 55 -4.80 -6.95 13.80
C SER A 55 -5.33 -6.92 15.24
N GLU A 56 -5.27 -5.77 15.89
CA GLU A 56 -5.77 -5.59 17.24
C GLU A 56 -7.29 -5.82 17.34
N HIS A 57 -8.08 -5.19 16.47
CA HIS A 57 -9.54 -5.31 16.46
C HIS A 57 -10.04 -6.68 15.96
N GLY A 58 -9.22 -7.44 15.24
CA GLY A 58 -9.65 -8.69 14.63
C GLY A 58 -10.11 -9.73 15.63
N GLY A 59 -9.58 -9.71 16.85
CA GLY A 59 -10.01 -10.62 17.93
C GLY A 59 -11.46 -10.37 18.38
N SER A 60 -11.93 -9.13 18.40
CA SER A 60 -13.33 -8.80 18.73
C SER A 60 -14.29 -9.27 17.65
N LEU A 61 -13.91 -9.15 16.37
CA LEU A 61 -14.68 -9.66 15.23
C LEU A 61 -14.77 -11.19 15.24
N ASP A 62 -13.65 -11.89 15.48
CA ASP A 62 -13.62 -13.34 15.60
C ASP A 62 -14.51 -13.82 16.76
N SER A 63 -14.50 -13.11 17.90
CA SER A 63 -15.37 -13.39 19.03
C SER A 63 -16.85 -13.22 18.68
N LEU A 64 -17.22 -12.13 18.02
CA LEU A 64 -18.61 -11.88 17.59
C LEU A 64 -19.10 -12.95 16.60
N PHE A 65 -18.25 -13.36 15.66
CA PHE A 65 -18.55 -14.44 14.73
C PHE A 65 -18.80 -15.76 15.47
N ASN A 66 -17.93 -16.13 16.42
CA ASN A 66 -18.09 -17.33 17.23
C ASN A 66 -19.35 -17.29 18.09
N GLN A 67 -19.68 -16.14 18.71
CA GLN A 67 -20.93 -15.96 19.45
C GLN A 67 -22.15 -16.19 18.56
N THR A 68 -22.13 -15.68 17.34
CA THR A 68 -23.21 -15.89 16.37
C THR A 68 -23.35 -17.37 16.01
N LEU A 69 -22.25 -18.09 15.80
CA LEU A 69 -22.28 -19.55 15.55
C LEU A 69 -22.85 -20.30 16.76
N TRP A 70 -22.43 -19.97 17.99
CA TRP A 70 -22.94 -20.59 19.20
C TRP A 70 -24.44 -20.32 19.43
N CYS A 71 -24.98 -19.23 18.92
CA CYS A 71 -26.41 -18.98 18.96
C CYS A 71 -27.18 -19.74 17.84
N THR A 72 -26.62 -19.80 16.63
CA THR A 72 -27.35 -20.32 15.46
C THR A 72 -27.24 -21.82 15.28
N VAL A 73 -26.08 -22.44 15.54
CA VAL A 73 -25.86 -23.89 15.35
C VAL A 73 -26.79 -24.74 16.23
N PRO A 74 -26.98 -24.46 17.55
CA PRO A 74 -27.93 -25.22 18.36
C PRO A 74 -29.38 -25.11 17.85
N VAL A 75 -29.79 -23.94 17.36
CA VAL A 75 -31.14 -23.74 16.80
C VAL A 75 -31.27 -24.57 15.51
N PHE A 76 -30.27 -24.54 14.63
CA PHE A 76 -30.25 -25.37 13.43
C PHE A 76 -30.40 -26.85 13.75
N LEU A 77 -29.61 -27.38 14.68
CA LEU A 77 -29.68 -28.77 15.10
C LEU A 77 -31.05 -29.13 15.72
N ALA A 78 -31.54 -28.31 16.65
CA ALA A 78 -32.84 -28.56 17.32
C ALA A 78 -33.99 -28.54 16.35
N THR A 79 -34.03 -27.58 15.42
CA THR A 79 -35.12 -27.48 14.41
C THR A 79 -35.11 -28.66 13.43
N HIS A 80 -33.93 -29.11 12.99
CA HIS A 80 -33.83 -30.26 12.09
C HIS A 80 -34.15 -31.58 12.79
N VAL A 81 -33.69 -31.76 14.04
CA VAL A 81 -34.09 -32.92 14.85
C VAL A 81 -35.62 -32.95 15.02
N ALA A 82 -36.21 -31.80 15.38
CA ALA A 82 -37.66 -31.70 15.52
C ALA A 82 -38.39 -32.00 14.19
N LEU A 83 -37.90 -31.45 13.08
CA LEU A 83 -38.48 -31.67 11.74
C LEU A 83 -38.57 -33.16 11.37
N PHE A 84 -37.43 -33.88 11.43
CA PHE A 84 -37.41 -35.29 11.05
C PHE A 84 -38.09 -36.19 12.07
N TRP A 85 -38.02 -35.84 13.37
CA TRP A 85 -38.72 -36.55 14.41
C TRP A 85 -40.23 -36.42 14.27
N PHE A 86 -40.75 -35.23 13.98
CA PHE A 86 -42.18 -35.02 13.81
C PHE A 86 -42.70 -35.64 12.54
N ALA A 87 -41.97 -35.62 11.44
CA ALA A 87 -42.30 -36.33 10.22
C ALA A 87 -42.46 -37.85 10.48
N TYR A 88 -41.61 -38.43 11.31
CA TYR A 88 -41.70 -39.83 11.73
C TYR A 88 -42.82 -40.06 12.75
N LYS A 89 -42.93 -39.25 13.78
CA LYS A 89 -43.86 -39.43 14.89
C LYS A 89 -45.33 -39.24 14.51
N TYR A 90 -45.61 -38.22 13.72
CA TYR A 90 -46.96 -37.80 13.36
C TYR A 90 -47.42 -38.25 11.95
N GLN A 91 -46.74 -39.22 11.37
CA GLN A 91 -47.21 -39.85 10.14
C GLN A 91 -48.60 -40.49 10.30
N GLY A 92 -49.38 -40.59 9.22
CA GLY A 92 -50.70 -41.20 9.22
C GLY A 92 -50.64 -42.65 9.69
N ARG A 93 -51.42 -43.01 10.72
CA ARG A 93 -51.50 -44.34 11.33
C ARG A 93 -52.92 -44.83 11.42
N LYS A 94 -53.15 -46.14 11.36
CA LYS A 94 -54.45 -46.76 11.54
C LYS A 94 -55.05 -46.32 12.89
N ASN A 95 -56.29 -45.87 12.89
CA ASN A 95 -57.02 -45.40 14.07
C ASN A 95 -56.48 -44.09 14.74
N ALA A 96 -55.46 -43.41 14.18
CA ALA A 96 -55.03 -42.14 14.69
C ALA A 96 -55.90 -41.01 14.11
N LYS A 97 -56.35 -40.09 14.95
CA LYS A 97 -57.04 -38.87 14.55
C LYS A 97 -56.06 -37.70 14.68
N ALA A 98 -56.03 -36.85 13.65
CA ALA A 98 -55.28 -35.61 13.70
C ALA A 98 -55.93 -34.64 14.71
N SER A 99 -55.10 -33.97 15.51
CA SER A 99 -55.54 -32.87 16.35
C SER A 99 -55.53 -31.59 15.53
N PHE A 100 -56.59 -30.83 15.60
CA PHE A 100 -56.64 -29.51 15.01
C PHE A 100 -56.27 -28.48 16.08
N ILE A 101 -55.14 -27.77 15.86
CA ILE A 101 -54.67 -26.68 16.72
C ILE A 101 -54.61 -25.46 15.82
N SER A 102 -55.50 -24.48 16.06
CA SER A 102 -55.57 -23.26 15.26
C SER A 102 -54.49 -22.22 15.70
N HIS A 103 -54.18 -22.16 16.98
CA HIS A 103 -53.19 -21.27 17.59
C HIS A 103 -52.84 -21.76 18.99
N ASP A 104 -51.65 -21.38 19.45
CA ASP A 104 -51.20 -21.59 20.84
C ASP A 104 -50.36 -20.37 21.28
N ASN A 105 -51.04 -19.46 22.01
CA ASN A 105 -50.39 -18.22 22.45
C ASN A 105 -49.15 -18.42 23.28
N LYS A 106 -49.01 -19.51 24.06
CA LYS A 106 -47.81 -19.78 24.85
C LYS A 106 -46.65 -20.18 23.97
N LEU A 107 -46.87 -21.06 23.01
CA LEU A 107 -45.82 -21.44 22.06
C LEU A 107 -45.44 -20.25 21.19
N GLU A 108 -46.37 -19.45 20.72
CA GLU A 108 -46.13 -18.26 19.92
C GLU A 108 -45.27 -17.23 20.66
N ILE A 109 -45.56 -16.97 21.93
CA ILE A 109 -44.76 -16.08 22.77
C ILE A 109 -43.35 -16.65 22.95
N ILE A 110 -43.20 -17.95 23.24
CA ILE A 110 -41.92 -18.57 23.50
C ILE A 110 -40.97 -18.49 22.27
N TRP A 111 -41.49 -18.93 21.10
CA TRP A 111 -40.66 -18.96 19.89
C TRP A 111 -40.43 -17.58 19.27
N THR A 112 -41.18 -16.54 19.70
CA THR A 112 -40.93 -15.16 19.31
C THR A 112 -40.01 -14.45 20.31
N ALA A 113 -40.28 -14.57 21.62
CA ALA A 113 -39.56 -13.82 22.64
C ALA A 113 -38.09 -14.31 22.82
N ILE A 114 -37.87 -15.62 22.80
CA ILE A 114 -36.52 -16.16 22.96
C ILE A 114 -35.59 -15.72 21.81
N PRO A 115 -35.93 -15.93 20.52
CA PRO A 115 -35.11 -15.45 19.43
C PRO A 115 -34.95 -13.92 19.41
N ALA A 116 -36.02 -13.17 19.76
CA ALA A 116 -35.95 -11.71 19.83
C ALA A 116 -34.89 -11.22 20.85
N VAL A 117 -34.82 -11.81 22.04
CA VAL A 117 -33.81 -11.49 23.04
C VAL A 117 -32.41 -11.83 22.54
N VAL A 118 -32.21 -13.01 21.94
CA VAL A 118 -30.94 -13.42 21.37
C VAL A 118 -30.50 -12.46 20.24
N MET A 119 -31.44 -12.10 19.36
CA MET A 119 -31.15 -11.15 18.27
C MET A 119 -30.80 -9.77 18.79
N CYS A 120 -31.54 -9.26 19.81
CA CYS A 120 -31.19 -7.99 20.46
C CYS A 120 -29.78 -8.02 21.05
N PHE A 121 -29.39 -9.10 21.72
CA PHE A 121 -28.05 -9.28 22.25
C PHE A 121 -26.98 -9.23 21.13
N LEU A 122 -27.15 -10.01 20.06
CA LEU A 122 -26.21 -10.03 18.95
C LEU A 122 -26.11 -8.69 18.22
N VAL A 123 -27.24 -7.99 18.03
CA VAL A 123 -27.25 -6.64 17.42
C VAL A 123 -26.49 -5.64 18.26
N ILE A 124 -26.68 -5.66 19.61
CA ILE A 124 -25.93 -4.76 20.52
C ILE A 124 -24.43 -5.04 20.43
N GLN A 125 -24.02 -6.31 20.47
CA GLN A 125 -22.61 -6.69 20.32
C GLN A 125 -22.05 -6.26 18.95
N GLY A 126 -22.83 -6.44 17.89
CA GLY A 126 -22.47 -5.99 16.54
C GLY A 126 -22.29 -4.47 16.44
N LEU A 127 -23.14 -3.69 17.08
CA LEU A 127 -23.03 -2.22 17.13
C LEU A 127 -21.76 -1.76 17.89
N VAL A 128 -21.45 -2.44 18.98
CA VAL A 128 -20.21 -2.15 19.75
C VAL A 128 -18.97 -2.43 18.87
N ALA A 129 -18.90 -3.61 18.25
CA ALA A 129 -17.81 -3.97 17.36
C ALA A 129 -17.72 -3.03 16.14
N TRP A 130 -18.88 -2.64 15.58
CA TRP A 130 -18.94 -1.68 14.48
C TRP A 130 -18.34 -0.33 14.85
N ASN A 131 -18.71 0.22 16.01
CA ASN A 131 -18.18 1.50 16.48
C ASN A 131 -16.67 1.45 16.73
N GLU A 132 -16.15 0.32 17.24
CA GLU A 132 -14.71 0.12 17.43
C GLU A 132 -13.96 0.08 16.09
N VAL A 133 -14.46 -0.72 15.14
CA VAL A 133 -13.81 -0.98 13.83
C VAL A 133 -13.88 0.24 12.91
N MET A 134 -14.98 1.00 12.97
CA MET A 134 -15.21 2.17 12.10
C MET A 134 -14.79 3.49 12.75
N ALA A 135 -14.18 3.46 13.92
CA ALA A 135 -13.60 4.67 14.53
C ALA A 135 -12.51 5.24 13.61
N ASP A 136 -12.55 6.56 13.41
CA ASP A 136 -11.46 7.27 12.73
C ASP A 136 -10.31 7.53 13.72
N VAL A 137 -9.19 7.98 13.20
CA VAL A 137 -8.03 8.37 14.00
C VAL A 137 -8.35 9.63 14.78
N GLU A 138 -7.98 9.68 16.04
CA GLU A 138 -8.13 10.89 16.85
C GLU A 138 -7.22 12.01 16.33
N PRO A 139 -7.60 13.29 16.48
CA PRO A 139 -6.86 14.42 15.89
C PRO A 139 -5.38 14.52 16.31
N ASP A 140 -5.05 14.05 17.52
CA ASP A 140 -3.70 14.13 18.10
C ASP A 140 -2.94 12.79 18.04
N GLU A 141 -3.50 11.79 17.37
CA GLU A 141 -2.92 10.46 17.29
C GLU A 141 -2.01 10.32 16.08
N GLU A 142 -0.83 9.74 16.28
CA GLU A 142 0.09 9.41 15.19
C GLU A 142 -0.41 8.18 14.42
N PHE A 143 -0.48 8.28 13.11
CA PHE A 143 -0.87 7.19 12.24
C PHE A 143 -0.15 7.28 10.89
N ILE A 144 -0.11 6.16 10.20
CA ILE A 144 0.36 6.09 8.81
C ILE A 144 -0.86 6.14 7.90
N GLU A 145 -0.86 7.07 6.95
CA GLU A 145 -1.91 7.11 5.93
C GLU A 145 -1.40 6.51 4.62
N ILE A 146 -2.14 5.58 4.05
CA ILE A 146 -1.92 5.07 2.70
C ILE A 146 -3.20 5.17 1.89
N GLU A 147 -3.08 5.15 0.57
CA GLU A 147 -4.23 5.13 -0.31
C GLU A 147 -4.20 3.89 -1.20
N ALA A 148 -5.34 3.19 -1.28
CA ALA A 148 -5.57 2.08 -2.20
C ALA A 148 -6.65 2.46 -3.20
N THR A 149 -6.33 2.38 -4.49
CA THR A 149 -7.27 2.66 -5.58
C THR A 149 -7.44 1.41 -6.45
N GLY A 150 -8.66 0.86 -6.47
CA GLY A 150 -9.02 -0.29 -7.31
C GLY A 150 -9.22 0.10 -8.76
N GLN A 151 -8.71 -0.70 -9.67
CA GLN A 151 -8.92 -0.63 -11.11
C GLN A 151 -8.98 -2.06 -11.67
N GLN A 152 -9.73 -2.29 -12.73
CA GLN A 152 -9.75 -3.57 -13.45
C GLN A 152 -8.41 -3.81 -14.20
N PHE A 153 -7.49 -4.68 -13.76
CA PHE A 153 -7.58 -5.64 -12.65
C PHE A 153 -6.36 -5.54 -11.76
N LEU A 154 -6.17 -4.45 -11.05
CA LEU A 154 -5.03 -4.20 -10.18
C LEU A 154 -5.40 -3.23 -9.04
N TRP A 155 -4.54 -3.18 -8.03
CA TRP A 155 -4.56 -2.16 -6.99
C TRP A 155 -3.40 -1.19 -7.19
N HIS A 156 -3.69 0.10 -7.17
CA HIS A 156 -2.68 1.14 -7.02
C HIS A 156 -2.53 1.47 -5.53
N ILE A 157 -1.33 1.36 -5.02
CA ILE A 157 -1.02 1.69 -3.62
C ILE A 157 -0.16 2.94 -3.60
N ARG A 158 -0.61 3.96 -2.88
CA ARG A 158 0.08 5.24 -2.76
C ARG A 158 0.39 5.53 -1.30
N TYR A 159 1.65 5.87 -1.04
CA TYR A 159 2.13 6.36 0.24
C TYR A 159 2.39 7.85 0.16
N PRO A 160 2.19 8.60 1.25
CA PRO A 160 2.71 9.94 1.35
C PRO A 160 4.24 9.87 1.36
N GLY A 161 4.87 10.87 0.79
CA GLY A 161 6.31 10.98 0.80
C GLY A 161 6.85 11.54 2.11
N ALA A 162 7.91 12.35 2.00
CA ALA A 162 8.61 12.93 3.14
C ALA A 162 7.77 13.96 3.92
N ASP A 163 6.75 14.55 3.31
CA ASP A 163 5.84 15.51 3.96
C ASP A 163 4.73 14.84 4.79
N GLY A 164 4.58 13.51 4.68
CA GLY A 164 3.58 12.71 5.38
C GLY A 164 2.14 12.97 4.94
N LYS A 165 1.91 13.57 3.75
CA LYS A 165 0.59 13.98 3.28
C LYS A 165 0.37 13.56 1.83
N LEU A 166 -0.71 12.83 1.59
CA LEU A 166 -1.15 12.49 0.24
C LEU A 166 -1.67 13.74 -0.51
N GLY A 167 -1.15 13.98 -1.71
CA GLY A 167 -1.60 15.06 -2.58
C GLY A 167 -2.95 14.79 -3.25
N GLY A 168 -3.56 15.86 -3.80
CA GLY A 168 -4.86 15.82 -4.45
C GLY A 168 -4.88 15.07 -5.77
N LYS A 169 -6.02 14.44 -6.09
CA LYS A 169 -6.28 13.74 -7.35
C LYS A 169 -7.48 14.34 -8.09
N ASN A 170 -7.45 14.27 -9.41
CA ASN A 170 -8.57 14.66 -10.25
C ASN A 170 -8.71 13.67 -11.41
N PHE A 171 -9.85 13.00 -11.50
CA PHE A 171 -10.12 12.01 -12.55
C PHE A 171 -9.94 12.55 -13.97
N LYS A 172 -10.10 13.88 -14.20
CA LYS A 172 -9.87 14.53 -15.49
C LYS A 172 -8.39 14.62 -15.89
N LYS A 173 -7.47 14.38 -14.93
CA LYS A 173 -6.03 14.38 -15.14
C LYS A 173 -5.45 12.96 -15.32
N ILE A 174 -6.31 11.94 -15.33
CA ILE A 174 -5.88 10.56 -15.57
C ILE A 174 -5.40 10.41 -17.00
N VAL A 175 -4.14 10.02 -17.14
CA VAL A 175 -3.51 9.65 -18.42
C VAL A 175 -2.83 8.30 -18.22
N PRO A 176 -3.32 7.21 -18.84
CA PRO A 176 -2.73 5.89 -18.67
C PRO A 176 -1.22 5.89 -18.99
N GLY A 177 -0.43 5.33 -18.07
CA GLY A 177 1.03 5.27 -18.19
C GLY A 177 1.77 6.51 -17.67
N GLU A 178 1.22 7.71 -17.84
CA GLU A 178 1.88 8.97 -17.44
C GLU A 178 1.39 9.47 -16.07
N ASN A 179 0.09 9.45 -15.88
CA ASN A 179 -0.57 9.87 -14.64
C ASN A 179 -1.76 8.95 -14.31
N PRO A 180 -1.51 7.72 -13.89
CA PRO A 180 -2.55 6.70 -13.76
C PRO A 180 -3.59 7.05 -12.68
N LEU A 181 -3.24 7.83 -11.67
CA LEU A 181 -4.14 8.23 -10.59
C LEU A 181 -4.73 9.64 -10.74
N GLY A 182 -4.33 10.37 -11.78
CA GLY A 182 -4.80 11.75 -12.00
C GLY A 182 -4.31 12.71 -10.91
N GLN A 183 -3.08 12.57 -10.44
CA GLN A 183 -2.47 13.45 -9.46
C GLN A 183 -2.30 14.86 -10.04
N ASP A 184 -2.44 15.86 -9.19
CA ASP A 184 -2.18 17.25 -9.58
C ASP A 184 -0.72 17.60 -9.31
N TRP A 185 0.11 17.61 -10.36
CA TRP A 185 1.54 17.94 -10.24
C TRP A 185 1.81 19.40 -9.86
N MET A 186 0.79 20.24 -9.81
CA MET A 186 0.89 21.61 -9.26
C MET A 186 0.64 21.66 -7.74
N ASP A 187 0.16 20.58 -7.14
CA ASP A 187 0.08 20.39 -5.69
C ASP A 187 1.41 19.78 -5.20
N ASP A 188 2.16 20.54 -4.40
CA ASP A 188 3.48 20.14 -3.89
C ASP A 188 3.46 18.81 -3.13
N LYS A 189 2.32 18.46 -2.51
CA LYS A 189 2.14 17.16 -1.81
C LYS A 189 2.21 15.95 -2.72
N ASN A 190 1.92 16.13 -4.02
CA ASN A 190 2.02 15.03 -4.98
C ASN A 190 3.46 14.77 -5.47
N LEU A 191 4.39 15.70 -5.22
CA LEU A 191 5.75 15.60 -5.77
C LEU A 191 6.60 14.55 -5.08
N ASP A 192 6.28 14.21 -3.84
CA ASP A 192 6.98 13.19 -3.06
C ASP A 192 6.16 11.91 -2.83
N ASP A 193 4.90 11.86 -3.29
CA ASP A 193 4.06 10.66 -3.22
C ASP A 193 4.70 9.46 -3.93
N ILE A 194 4.64 8.31 -3.26
CA ILE A 194 5.25 7.05 -3.72
C ILE A 194 4.18 6.11 -4.24
N HIS A 195 4.36 5.54 -5.44
CA HIS A 195 3.54 4.43 -5.93
C HIS A 195 4.24 3.11 -5.63
N ALA A 196 3.74 2.39 -4.64
CA ALA A 196 4.33 1.13 -4.22
C ALA A 196 3.75 -0.07 -4.97
N THR A 197 4.62 -1.05 -5.24
CA THR A 197 4.21 -2.33 -5.83
C THR A 197 3.41 -3.15 -4.83
N ASP A 198 3.87 -3.21 -3.59
CA ASP A 198 3.29 -3.97 -2.49
C ASP A 198 3.01 -3.07 -1.29
N ILE A 199 2.29 -3.59 -0.31
CA ILE A 199 2.00 -2.88 0.92
C ILE A 199 3.04 -3.29 1.97
N VAL A 200 3.79 -2.32 2.51
CA VAL A 200 4.73 -2.53 3.62
C VAL A 200 4.30 -1.64 4.79
N LEU A 201 4.09 -2.22 5.95
CA LEU A 201 3.59 -1.50 7.14
C LEU A 201 4.37 -1.91 8.38
N PRO A 202 4.61 -1.00 9.32
CA PRO A 202 5.22 -1.35 10.59
C PRO A 202 4.22 -2.00 11.55
N VAL A 203 4.69 -2.94 12.35
CA VAL A 203 3.92 -3.56 13.44
C VAL A 203 3.65 -2.55 14.54
N GLY A 204 2.47 -2.63 15.16
CA GLY A 204 2.09 -1.80 16.33
C GLY A 204 1.77 -0.34 16.00
N LYS A 205 1.78 0.07 14.73
CA LYS A 205 1.38 1.42 14.32
C LYS A 205 -0.01 1.40 13.73
N LYS A 206 -0.79 2.42 14.07
CA LYS A 206 -2.13 2.62 13.49
C LYS A 206 -1.99 3.03 12.03
N VAL A 207 -2.75 2.37 11.17
CA VAL A 207 -2.76 2.59 9.72
C VAL A 207 -4.16 2.98 9.29
N ARG A 208 -4.28 4.11 8.61
CA ARG A 208 -5.48 4.55 7.92
C ARG A 208 -5.33 4.32 6.43
N VAL A 209 -6.16 3.48 5.87
CA VAL A 209 -6.21 3.23 4.42
C VAL A 209 -7.36 4.03 3.83
N ARG A 210 -7.06 4.97 2.94
CA ARG A 210 -8.08 5.59 2.07
C ARG A 210 -8.35 4.66 0.90
N ILE A 211 -9.62 4.36 0.66
CA ILE A 211 -10.01 3.35 -0.31
C ILE A 211 -10.94 3.99 -1.34
N THR A 212 -10.67 3.76 -2.63
CA THR A 212 -11.48 4.25 -3.73
C THR A 212 -11.36 3.33 -4.95
N ALA A 213 -12.19 3.54 -5.95
CA ALA A 213 -12.10 2.84 -7.23
C ALA A 213 -12.16 3.81 -8.41
N MET A 214 -11.57 3.42 -9.54
CA MET A 214 -11.55 4.22 -10.77
C MET A 214 -12.69 3.88 -11.73
N ASP A 215 -13.15 2.64 -11.72
CA ASP A 215 -14.03 2.09 -12.76
C ASP A 215 -15.29 1.43 -12.20
N VAL A 216 -15.19 0.25 -11.61
CA VAL A 216 -16.29 -0.52 -11.03
C VAL A 216 -16.11 -0.68 -9.52
N LEU A 217 -17.07 -1.33 -8.86
CA LEU A 217 -16.94 -1.71 -7.48
C LEU A 217 -15.83 -2.76 -7.31
N HIS A 218 -14.98 -2.54 -6.33
CA HIS A 218 -14.01 -3.50 -5.79
C HIS A 218 -14.18 -3.57 -4.28
N ASN A 219 -13.52 -4.52 -3.63
CA ASN A 219 -13.49 -4.58 -2.18
C ASN A 219 -12.05 -4.80 -1.73
N PHE A 220 -11.55 -3.89 -0.89
CA PHE A 220 -10.24 -3.97 -0.27
C PHE A 220 -10.32 -4.94 0.91
N ASP A 221 -9.79 -6.15 0.71
CA ASP A 221 -9.89 -7.25 1.67
C ASP A 221 -8.50 -7.70 2.13
N LEU A 222 -8.23 -7.53 3.43
CA LEU A 222 -7.07 -8.09 4.12
C LEU A 222 -7.55 -9.17 5.10
N PRO A 223 -7.73 -10.41 4.65
CA PRO A 223 -8.43 -11.45 5.43
C PRO A 223 -7.80 -11.73 6.79
N HIS A 224 -6.47 -11.76 6.85
CA HIS A 224 -5.74 -12.04 8.09
C HIS A 224 -5.85 -10.91 9.12
N PHE A 225 -6.14 -9.68 8.69
CA PHE A 225 -6.35 -8.53 9.55
C PHE A 225 -7.82 -8.27 9.88
N ARG A 226 -8.76 -9.04 9.29
CA ARG A 226 -10.22 -8.82 9.38
C ARG A 226 -10.62 -7.42 8.89
N VAL A 227 -9.88 -6.89 7.90
CA VAL A 227 -10.17 -5.64 7.20
C VAL A 227 -10.92 -5.96 5.93
N LYS A 228 -12.09 -5.35 5.76
CA LYS A 228 -12.89 -5.47 4.55
C LYS A 228 -13.67 -4.18 4.33
N MET A 229 -13.44 -3.50 3.20
CA MET A 229 -14.10 -2.26 2.88
C MET A 229 -14.29 -2.10 1.38
N ASP A 230 -15.47 -1.67 0.96
CA ASP A 230 -15.78 -1.45 -0.44
C ASP A 230 -15.01 -0.25 -1.01
N ALA A 231 -14.45 -0.45 -2.19
CA ALA A 231 -13.84 0.57 -3.02
C ALA A 231 -14.85 1.02 -4.07
N VAL A 232 -15.46 2.20 -3.86
CA VAL A 232 -16.59 2.69 -4.65
C VAL A 232 -16.12 3.83 -5.55
N PRO A 233 -16.43 3.79 -6.87
CA PRO A 233 -16.15 4.92 -7.76
C PRO A 233 -16.83 6.21 -7.30
N GLY A 234 -16.05 7.28 -7.13
CA GLY A 234 -16.57 8.59 -6.75
C GLY A 234 -17.00 8.74 -5.27
N MET A 235 -16.90 7.70 -4.47
CA MET A 235 -17.19 7.74 -3.03
C MET A 235 -16.01 7.16 -2.23
N PRO A 236 -15.05 7.99 -1.79
CA PRO A 236 -13.94 7.52 -0.97
C PRO A 236 -14.43 6.93 0.36
N THR A 237 -13.92 5.76 0.70
CA THR A 237 -14.11 5.10 1.99
C THR A 237 -12.78 5.03 2.73
N TYR A 238 -12.77 4.58 3.97
CA TYR A 238 -11.54 4.36 4.72
C TYR A 238 -11.70 3.19 5.69
N PHE A 239 -10.58 2.67 6.14
CA PHE A 239 -10.49 1.71 7.23
C PHE A 239 -9.26 2.00 8.07
N VAL A 240 -9.40 1.85 9.40
CA VAL A 240 -8.31 2.04 10.35
C VAL A 240 -8.00 0.73 11.05
N PHE A 241 -6.76 0.30 11.08
CA PHE A 241 -6.34 -0.92 11.79
C PHE A 241 -4.90 -0.82 12.29
N THR A 242 -4.58 -1.64 13.27
CA THR A 242 -3.21 -1.76 13.81
C THR A 242 -2.73 -3.20 13.61
N PRO A 243 -1.70 -3.44 12.77
CA PRO A 243 -1.06 -4.75 12.68
C PRO A 243 -0.38 -5.10 14.01
N LYS A 244 -0.61 -6.30 14.53
CA LYS A 244 -0.04 -6.74 15.83
C LYS A 244 1.09 -7.76 15.73
N THR A 245 1.32 -8.30 14.54
CA THR A 245 2.27 -9.41 14.32
C THR A 245 3.00 -9.17 13.01
N THR A 246 4.33 -9.22 13.04
CA THR A 246 5.14 -9.14 11.81
C THR A 246 4.92 -10.36 10.92
N THR A 247 5.22 -10.23 9.63
CA THR A 247 5.12 -11.36 8.68
C THR A 247 5.99 -12.53 9.14
N GLU A 248 7.18 -12.26 9.64
CA GLU A 248 8.09 -13.32 10.09
C GLU A 248 7.61 -14.01 11.38
N GLU A 249 7.12 -13.25 12.36
CA GLU A 249 6.51 -13.83 13.57
C GLU A 249 5.29 -14.70 13.23
N TYR A 250 4.47 -14.25 12.28
CA TYR A 250 3.30 -15.01 11.84
C TYR A 250 3.70 -16.32 11.12
N ARG A 251 4.75 -16.28 10.30
CA ARG A 251 5.35 -17.50 9.70
C ARG A 251 5.75 -18.51 10.76
N GLN A 252 6.39 -18.06 11.86
CA GLN A 252 6.78 -18.96 12.94
C GLN A 252 5.56 -19.56 13.66
N GLN A 253 4.46 -18.81 13.80
CA GLN A 253 3.20 -19.36 14.32
C GLN A 253 2.62 -20.41 13.37
N LEU A 254 2.62 -20.17 12.06
CA LEU A 254 2.13 -21.10 11.05
C LEU A 254 2.90 -22.42 11.02
N ARG A 255 4.16 -22.40 11.41
CA ARG A 255 5.01 -23.60 11.50
C ARG A 255 4.43 -24.69 12.40
N GLU A 256 3.62 -24.33 13.39
CA GLU A 256 3.00 -25.30 14.31
C GLU A 256 1.81 -26.05 13.70
N TYR A 257 1.31 -25.62 12.55
CA TYR A 257 0.13 -26.18 11.92
C TYR A 257 0.49 -27.16 10.80
N PRO A 258 -0.06 -28.40 10.85
CA PRO A 258 0.27 -29.46 9.89
C PRO A 258 0.02 -29.09 8.42
N GLU A 259 -1.02 -28.32 8.14
CA GLU A 259 -1.40 -27.88 6.79
C GLU A 259 -0.37 -26.94 6.16
N TYR A 260 0.37 -26.20 6.96
CA TYR A 260 1.43 -25.29 6.50
C TYR A 260 2.80 -25.96 6.38
N GLN A 261 2.91 -27.25 6.75
CA GLN A 261 4.11 -28.06 6.50
C GLN A 261 4.15 -28.64 5.07
N ALA A 262 3.05 -28.52 4.32
CA ALA A 262 3.00 -28.95 2.93
C ALA A 262 3.96 -28.13 2.06
N PRO A 263 4.55 -28.73 1.00
CA PRO A 263 5.41 -28.01 0.07
C PRO A 263 4.63 -26.92 -0.65
N THR A 264 5.31 -25.78 -0.94
CA THR A 264 4.71 -24.62 -1.65
C THR A 264 4.31 -25.00 -3.08
N ASP A 265 5.13 -25.85 -3.75
CA ASP A 265 4.79 -26.44 -5.03
C ASP A 265 4.38 -27.90 -4.82
N PRO A 266 3.11 -28.24 -5.00
CA PRO A 266 2.65 -29.63 -4.88
C PRO A 266 3.32 -30.63 -5.86
N SER A 267 3.92 -30.13 -6.94
CA SER A 267 4.63 -30.94 -7.93
C SER A 267 6.10 -31.17 -7.55
N ASP A 268 6.65 -30.39 -6.61
CA ASP A 268 8.00 -30.50 -6.08
C ASP A 268 7.98 -30.70 -4.55
N PRO A 269 8.06 -31.95 -4.07
CA PRO A 269 8.07 -32.26 -2.64
C PRO A 269 9.27 -31.69 -1.86
N GLU A 270 10.35 -31.29 -2.55
CA GLU A 270 11.53 -30.65 -1.95
C GLU A 270 11.41 -29.12 -1.87
N SER A 271 10.32 -28.53 -2.41
CA SER A 271 10.08 -27.09 -2.31
C SER A 271 9.86 -26.66 -0.86
N GLU A 272 10.15 -25.39 -0.57
CA GLU A 272 9.98 -24.81 0.76
C GLU A 272 8.55 -25.02 1.28
N PRO A 273 8.35 -25.27 2.58
CA PRO A 273 7.02 -25.44 3.15
C PRO A 273 6.23 -24.12 3.13
N LEU A 274 4.91 -24.21 3.03
CA LEU A 274 3.98 -23.07 2.95
C LEU A 274 4.16 -22.03 4.05
N TRP A 275 4.52 -22.45 5.29
CA TRP A 275 4.75 -21.50 6.37
C TRP A 275 5.92 -20.55 6.10
N LYS A 276 6.95 -21.02 5.40
CA LYS A 276 8.16 -20.26 5.09
C LYS A 276 7.94 -19.21 4.00
N THR A 277 7.11 -19.55 3.02
CA THR A 277 6.81 -18.72 1.87
C THR A 277 5.55 -17.88 2.06
N PHE A 278 4.90 -18.00 3.22
CA PHE A 278 3.70 -17.24 3.52
C PHE A 278 3.95 -15.74 3.47
N GLU A 279 3.06 -15.03 2.82
CA GLU A 279 2.93 -13.57 2.87
C GLU A 279 1.47 -13.23 3.14
N TYR A 280 1.23 -12.14 3.86
CA TYR A 280 -0.11 -11.57 3.90
C TYR A 280 -0.48 -11.03 2.53
N GLU A 281 -1.77 -10.98 2.25
CA GLU A 281 -2.28 -10.56 0.96
C GLU A 281 -3.41 -9.57 1.08
N LEU A 282 -3.42 -8.61 0.16
CA LEU A 282 -4.60 -7.85 -0.23
C LEU A 282 -5.26 -8.58 -1.40
N ALA A 283 -6.55 -8.83 -1.29
CA ALA A 283 -7.36 -9.38 -2.36
C ALA A 283 -8.52 -8.43 -2.71
N CYS A 284 -9.13 -8.64 -3.87
CA CYS A 284 -10.42 -8.06 -4.19
C CYS A 284 -11.53 -9.05 -3.81
N ALA A 285 -12.47 -8.64 -2.95
CA ALA A 285 -13.57 -9.50 -2.49
C ALA A 285 -14.94 -9.11 -3.09
N GLU A 286 -14.98 -8.20 -4.08
CA GLU A 286 -16.18 -7.86 -4.87
C GLU A 286 -15.96 -8.22 -6.33
N LEU A 287 -16.90 -8.96 -6.93
CA LEU A 287 -16.79 -9.46 -8.31
C LEU A 287 -16.75 -8.28 -9.30
N CYS A 288 -15.56 -7.96 -9.78
CA CYS A 288 -15.29 -6.79 -10.63
C CYS A 288 -15.05 -7.12 -12.11
N GLY A 289 -15.11 -8.40 -12.53
CA GLY A 289 -14.94 -8.81 -13.93
C GLY A 289 -14.02 -10.02 -14.11
N LYS A 290 -13.55 -10.25 -15.34
CA LYS A 290 -12.81 -11.48 -15.71
C LYS A 290 -11.48 -11.67 -14.97
N GLY A 291 -10.80 -10.58 -14.62
CA GLY A 291 -9.53 -10.60 -13.90
C GLY A 291 -9.66 -10.43 -12.39
N HIS A 292 -10.87 -10.51 -11.85
CA HIS A 292 -11.12 -10.36 -10.42
C HIS A 292 -10.18 -11.19 -9.53
N PHE A 293 -9.97 -12.45 -9.86
CA PHE A 293 -9.11 -13.37 -9.12
C PHE A 293 -7.62 -12.98 -9.09
N SER A 294 -7.17 -12.15 -10.04
CA SER A 294 -5.77 -11.72 -10.15
C SER A 294 -5.46 -10.40 -9.43
N MET A 295 -6.47 -9.75 -8.87
CA MET A 295 -6.30 -8.49 -8.11
C MET A 295 -5.74 -8.76 -6.72
N ARG A 296 -4.46 -9.12 -6.66
CA ARG A 296 -3.73 -9.41 -5.42
C ARG A 296 -2.52 -8.49 -5.29
N LYS A 297 -2.16 -8.16 -4.04
CA LYS A 297 -0.92 -7.50 -3.65
C LYS A 297 -0.35 -8.20 -2.42
N LEU A 298 0.96 -8.23 -2.32
CA LEU A 298 1.60 -8.69 -1.10
C LEU A 298 1.52 -7.62 -0.03
N VAL A 299 1.39 -8.07 1.21
CA VAL A 299 1.39 -7.21 2.39
C VAL A 299 2.46 -7.72 3.34
N LYS A 300 3.44 -6.88 3.65
CA LYS A 300 4.51 -7.18 4.59
C LYS A 300 4.36 -6.33 5.84
N ILE A 301 4.31 -6.98 6.97
CA ILE A 301 4.38 -6.32 8.27
C ILE A 301 5.79 -6.53 8.80
N VAL A 302 6.46 -5.41 9.04
CA VAL A 302 7.88 -5.37 9.40
C VAL A 302 8.08 -4.58 10.71
N SER A 303 9.30 -4.55 11.24
CA SER A 303 9.63 -3.66 12.35
C SER A 303 9.59 -2.18 11.91
N GLU A 304 9.53 -1.26 12.86
CA GLU A 304 9.58 0.19 12.56
C GLU A 304 10.89 0.56 11.83
N GLU A 305 12.02 -0.01 12.25
CA GLU A 305 13.33 0.23 11.63
C GLU A 305 13.36 -0.23 10.17
N GLU A 306 12.91 -1.45 9.90
CA GLU A 306 12.83 -1.99 8.54
C GLU A 306 11.84 -1.19 7.65
N TYR A 307 10.76 -0.67 8.24
CA TYR A 307 9.82 0.18 7.52
C TYR A 307 10.47 1.50 7.10
N GLN A 308 11.21 2.15 8.00
CA GLN A 308 11.92 3.39 7.70
C GLN A 308 13.03 3.17 6.65
N ASP A 309 13.75 2.07 6.75
CA ASP A 309 14.75 1.69 5.75
C ASP A 309 14.12 1.47 4.37
N TRP A 310 13.01 0.73 4.32
CA TRP A 310 12.26 0.52 3.09
C TRP A 310 11.76 1.85 2.51
N LEU A 311 11.17 2.71 3.33
CA LEU A 311 10.61 3.99 2.91
C LEU A 311 11.72 4.91 2.35
N SER A 312 12.90 4.92 2.96
CA SER A 312 14.04 5.72 2.52
C SER A 312 14.58 5.32 1.14
N GLN A 313 14.36 4.07 0.73
CA GLN A 313 14.77 3.54 -0.58
C GLN A 313 13.73 3.80 -1.68
N GLN A 314 12.54 4.28 -1.31
CA GLN A 314 11.50 4.56 -2.31
C GLN A 314 11.76 5.90 -2.99
N GLN A 315 11.41 5.95 -4.26
CA GLN A 315 11.40 7.20 -5.04
C GLN A 315 9.96 7.64 -5.28
N SER A 316 9.75 8.95 -5.28
CA SER A 316 8.42 9.46 -5.64
C SER A 316 8.07 9.14 -7.09
N PHE A 317 6.79 8.95 -7.34
CA PHE A 317 6.31 8.69 -8.70
C PHE A 317 6.61 9.87 -9.63
N TYR A 318 6.46 11.10 -9.13
CA TYR A 318 6.76 12.30 -9.91
C TYR A 318 8.23 12.33 -10.34
N MET A 319 9.17 12.13 -9.42
CA MET A 319 10.61 12.20 -9.72
C MET A 319 11.07 11.08 -10.66
N SER A 320 10.48 9.87 -10.55
CA SER A 320 10.88 8.72 -11.37
C SER A 320 10.19 8.68 -12.74
N ASN A 321 8.95 9.16 -12.87
CA ASN A 321 8.14 8.95 -14.07
C ASN A 321 7.74 10.23 -14.80
N VAL A 322 7.69 11.39 -14.12
CA VAL A 322 7.18 12.64 -14.69
C VAL A 322 8.30 13.66 -14.87
N ARG A 323 9.17 13.80 -13.89
CA ARG A 323 10.20 14.83 -13.84
C ARG A 323 11.09 14.83 -15.10
N GLY A 324 11.17 16.00 -15.75
CA GLY A 324 11.98 16.20 -16.96
C GLY A 324 11.42 15.60 -18.25
N LYS A 325 10.20 15.04 -18.22
CA LYS A 325 9.49 14.62 -19.44
C LYS A 325 8.81 15.82 -20.13
N ASP A 326 8.41 15.63 -21.39
CA ASP A 326 7.75 16.70 -22.16
C ASP A 326 6.43 17.14 -21.54
N TYR A 327 5.74 16.25 -20.83
CA TYR A 327 4.49 16.49 -20.11
C TYR A 327 4.68 16.95 -18.65
N ASP A 328 5.92 17.15 -18.18
CA ASP A 328 6.20 17.72 -16.88
C ASP A 328 5.80 19.19 -16.82
N PRO A 329 4.75 19.58 -16.07
CA PRO A 329 4.31 20.97 -16.04
C PRO A 329 5.28 21.88 -15.27
N ARG A 330 6.22 21.32 -14.52
CA ARG A 330 7.20 22.04 -13.68
C ARG A 330 8.65 21.83 -14.16
N LYS A 331 8.84 21.43 -15.41
CA LYS A 331 10.17 21.12 -15.97
C LYS A 331 11.17 22.28 -15.88
N ASP A 332 10.67 23.52 -15.90
CA ASP A 332 11.48 24.73 -15.84
C ASP A 332 11.62 25.29 -14.40
N GLU A 333 11.07 24.60 -13.39
CA GLU A 333 11.18 24.95 -11.99
C GLU A 333 12.22 24.07 -11.29
N LEU A 334 12.88 24.60 -10.28
CA LEU A 334 13.70 23.82 -9.35
C LEU A 334 12.87 23.51 -8.11
N LEU A 335 12.66 22.23 -7.86
CA LEU A 335 11.82 21.76 -6.77
C LEU A 335 12.56 21.76 -5.43
N GLY A 336 11.83 21.93 -4.33
CA GLY A 336 12.41 21.94 -2.98
C GLY A 336 13.21 20.69 -2.64
N VAL A 337 12.76 19.51 -3.10
CA VAL A 337 13.48 18.24 -2.93
C VAL A 337 14.80 18.25 -3.70
N GLU A 338 14.84 18.78 -4.92
CA GLU A 338 16.04 18.90 -5.73
C GLU A 338 17.02 19.90 -5.12
N ILE A 339 16.54 21.02 -4.59
CA ILE A 339 17.37 22.01 -3.87
C ILE A 339 18.07 21.35 -2.68
N LYS A 340 17.28 20.58 -1.89
CA LYS A 340 17.81 19.84 -0.72
C LYS A 340 18.85 18.81 -1.13
N GLN A 341 18.57 18.01 -2.15
CA GLN A 341 19.49 16.99 -2.66
C GLN A 341 20.78 17.63 -3.19
N ARG A 342 20.69 18.65 -4.03
CA ARG A 342 21.85 19.39 -4.56
C ARG A 342 22.72 19.96 -3.45
N LYS A 343 22.10 20.46 -2.39
CA LYS A 343 22.83 20.95 -1.22
C LYS A 343 23.61 19.83 -0.53
N GLN A 344 22.98 18.67 -0.31
CA GLN A 344 23.64 17.52 0.32
C GLN A 344 24.80 17.01 -0.53
N ASP A 345 24.60 16.84 -1.84
CA ASP A 345 25.65 16.40 -2.78
C ASP A 345 26.82 17.38 -2.81
N PHE A 346 26.52 18.69 -2.79
CA PHE A 346 27.52 19.74 -2.75
C PHE A 346 28.32 19.71 -1.42
N ASP A 347 27.63 19.62 -0.27
CA ASP A 347 28.28 19.56 1.04
C ASP A 347 29.22 18.35 1.14
N LEU A 348 28.80 17.17 0.65
CA LEU A 348 29.63 15.97 0.57
C LEU A 348 30.86 16.16 -0.36
N ALA A 349 30.64 16.81 -1.52
CA ALA A 349 31.74 17.11 -2.44
C ALA A 349 32.77 18.06 -1.80
N VAL A 350 32.34 19.06 -1.04
CA VAL A 350 33.22 19.97 -0.29
C VAL A 350 33.98 19.20 0.78
N GLU A 351 33.33 18.37 1.57
CA GLU A 351 34.01 17.58 2.63
C GLU A 351 35.04 16.62 2.04
N LYS A 352 34.72 15.97 0.92
CA LYS A 352 35.70 15.12 0.21
C LYS A 352 36.89 15.90 -0.31
N ALA A 353 36.64 17.05 -0.92
CA ALA A 353 37.68 17.90 -1.46
C ALA A 353 38.61 18.50 -0.36
N LEU A 354 38.07 18.82 0.82
CA LEU A 354 38.81 19.26 1.96
C LEU A 354 39.74 18.15 2.55
N ALA A 355 39.28 16.90 2.50
CA ALA A 355 40.05 15.74 2.95
C ALA A 355 41.09 15.28 1.93
N ALA A 356 41.07 15.75 0.68
CA ALA A 356 41.95 15.36 -0.39
C ALA A 356 43.37 15.97 -0.20
N GLU A 357 44.41 15.19 -0.52
CA GLU A 357 45.80 15.64 -0.52
C GLU A 357 46.26 16.09 -1.93
N ILE A 358 45.65 15.50 -2.98
CA ILE A 358 46.01 15.73 -4.39
C ILE A 358 45.26 16.94 -4.93
N PRO A 359 45.92 17.92 -5.59
CA PRO A 359 45.28 19.13 -6.10
C PRO A 359 44.11 18.88 -7.04
N ASP A 360 44.17 17.84 -7.87
CA ASP A 360 43.10 17.51 -8.82
C ASP A 360 41.85 16.94 -8.13
N GLU A 361 41.96 16.39 -6.93
CA GLU A 361 40.85 15.92 -6.11
C GLU A 361 40.20 17.06 -5.30
N LYS A 362 40.80 18.23 -5.25
CA LYS A 362 40.26 19.46 -4.63
C LYS A 362 39.36 20.29 -5.58
N ILE A 363 39.00 19.71 -6.72
CA ILE A 363 38.14 20.35 -7.72
C ILE A 363 36.71 19.90 -7.51
N ILE A 364 35.81 20.85 -7.36
CA ILE A 364 34.36 20.62 -7.25
C ILE A 364 33.67 21.21 -8.48
N ARG A 365 32.96 20.36 -9.20
CA ARG A 365 32.18 20.78 -10.37
C ARG A 365 30.85 21.37 -9.95
N LEU A 366 30.57 22.56 -10.46
CA LEU A 366 29.30 23.23 -10.25
C LEU A 366 28.33 22.87 -11.38
N ASN A 367 27.80 21.65 -11.31
CA ASN A 367 27.01 21.05 -12.39
C ASN A 367 25.73 21.83 -12.73
N TYR A 368 25.26 22.66 -11.81
CA TYR A 368 24.03 23.44 -11.95
C TYR A 368 24.28 24.93 -12.16
N VAL A 369 25.54 25.36 -12.29
CA VAL A 369 25.86 26.73 -12.72
C VAL A 369 25.83 26.80 -14.23
N THR A 370 24.77 27.38 -14.74
CA THR A 370 24.50 27.51 -16.17
C THR A 370 24.38 28.98 -16.57
N PHE A 371 24.65 29.25 -17.84
CA PHE A 371 24.58 30.60 -18.42
C PHE A 371 23.63 30.61 -19.62
N GLU A 372 23.11 31.79 -19.96
CA GLU A 372 22.40 31.97 -21.21
C GLU A 372 23.33 31.66 -22.40
N THR A 373 22.79 31.12 -23.50
CA THR A 373 23.58 30.69 -24.67
C THR A 373 24.46 31.83 -25.22
N GLY A 374 25.75 31.59 -25.37
CA GLY A 374 26.71 32.58 -25.87
C GLY A 374 26.97 33.76 -24.92
N SER A 375 26.53 33.68 -23.67
CA SER A 375 26.59 34.77 -22.68
C SER A 375 27.27 34.33 -21.39
N ALA A 376 27.68 35.30 -20.58
CA ALA A 376 28.11 35.11 -19.20
C ALA A 376 27.01 35.46 -18.17
N LYS A 377 25.78 35.69 -18.62
CA LYS A 377 24.65 35.93 -17.74
C LYS A 377 24.18 34.63 -17.11
N LEU A 378 24.25 34.58 -15.76
CA LEU A 378 23.80 33.45 -14.97
C LEU A 378 22.29 33.25 -15.11
N THR A 379 21.87 32.01 -15.27
CA THR A 379 20.45 31.63 -15.23
C THR A 379 19.91 31.74 -13.80
N PRO A 380 18.60 31.94 -13.61
CA PRO A 380 18.00 31.98 -12.26
C PRO A 380 18.29 30.70 -11.45
N LEU A 381 18.37 29.53 -12.09
CA LEU A 381 18.64 28.25 -11.45
C LEU A 381 20.07 28.13 -10.89
N SER A 382 21.04 28.85 -11.49
CA SER A 382 22.42 28.87 -11.02
C SER A 382 22.56 29.50 -9.63
N ARG A 383 21.60 30.35 -9.22
CA ARG A 383 21.64 31.04 -7.92
C ARG A 383 21.68 30.06 -6.75
N TYR A 384 20.89 28.98 -6.81
CA TYR A 384 20.83 27.98 -5.73
C TYR A 384 22.16 27.29 -5.51
N GLU A 385 22.85 26.92 -6.58
CA GLU A 385 24.19 26.30 -6.52
C GLU A 385 25.23 27.29 -5.98
N LEU A 386 25.19 28.53 -6.44
CA LEU A 386 26.12 29.57 -5.97
C LEU A 386 25.86 29.97 -4.51
N GLU A 387 24.63 29.88 -4.03
CA GLU A 387 24.31 30.06 -2.60
C GLU A 387 24.90 28.94 -1.74
N ASN A 388 25.00 27.69 -2.24
CA ASN A 388 25.72 26.62 -1.56
C ASN A 388 27.21 26.92 -1.47
N VAL A 389 27.83 27.50 -2.54
CA VAL A 389 29.22 27.94 -2.52
C VAL A 389 29.42 29.05 -1.47
N VAL A 390 28.52 30.02 -1.38
CA VAL A 390 28.55 31.08 -0.35
C VAL A 390 28.47 30.46 1.05
N ALA A 391 27.59 29.48 1.27
CA ALA A 391 27.45 28.80 2.55
C ALA A 391 28.74 28.06 2.94
N ALA A 392 29.39 27.37 2.01
CA ALA A 392 30.65 26.68 2.23
C ALA A 392 31.78 27.66 2.56
N LEU A 393 31.93 28.76 1.81
CA LEU A 393 32.92 29.80 2.07
C LEU A 393 32.70 30.49 3.44
N ASN A 394 31.48 30.63 3.90
CA ASN A 394 31.19 31.15 5.25
C ASN A 394 31.47 30.11 6.34
N LYS A 395 31.22 28.82 6.09
CA LYS A 395 31.56 27.72 7.03
C LYS A 395 33.07 27.55 7.21
N TYR A 396 33.84 27.84 6.16
CA TYR A 396 35.34 27.75 6.16
C TYR A 396 35.97 29.10 5.86
N PRO A 397 36.15 29.99 6.85
CA PRO A 397 36.57 31.39 6.65
C PRO A 397 37.95 31.57 6.02
N ASN A 398 38.85 30.60 6.20
CA ASN A 398 40.23 30.65 5.64
C ASN A 398 40.32 30.04 4.24
N MET A 399 39.27 29.38 3.77
CA MET A 399 39.27 28.74 2.46
C MET A 399 39.34 29.77 1.35
N THR A 400 40.29 29.58 0.45
CA THR A 400 40.41 30.33 -0.81
C THR A 400 40.17 29.41 -1.97
N ILE A 401 39.51 29.90 -3.03
CA ILE A 401 39.15 29.11 -4.19
C ILE A 401 39.56 29.77 -5.51
N GLU A 402 39.91 28.96 -6.49
CA GLU A 402 39.93 29.38 -7.90
C GLU A 402 38.56 29.02 -8.50
N VAL A 403 37.91 29.97 -9.16
CA VAL A 403 36.68 29.78 -9.95
C VAL A 403 37.07 29.60 -11.39
N ALA A 404 36.97 28.37 -11.92
CA ALA A 404 37.42 28.00 -13.25
C ALA A 404 36.26 27.91 -14.23
N GLY A 405 36.35 28.64 -15.34
CA GLY A 405 35.38 28.55 -16.45
C GLY A 405 35.97 27.75 -17.62
N HIS A 406 35.17 26.88 -18.22
CA HIS A 406 35.56 26.05 -19.36
C HIS A 406 34.51 26.10 -20.48
N THR A 407 34.97 25.88 -21.72
CA THR A 407 34.13 25.73 -22.93
C THR A 407 34.41 24.40 -23.62
N ASP A 408 33.56 24.04 -24.55
CA ASP A 408 33.89 23.03 -25.58
C ASP A 408 34.81 23.67 -26.64
N ASN A 409 35.12 22.90 -27.70
CA ASN A 409 35.96 23.35 -28.81
C ASN A 409 35.17 23.96 -29.96
N THR A 410 33.91 24.29 -29.79
CA THR A 410 33.07 24.89 -30.83
C THR A 410 33.41 26.37 -30.96
N GLY A 411 33.76 26.79 -32.15
CA GLY A 411 34.08 28.19 -32.45
C GLY A 411 35.55 28.54 -32.31
N ASP A 412 35.83 29.83 -32.20
CA ASP A 412 37.22 30.38 -32.13
C ASP A 412 37.80 30.22 -30.71
N ALA A 413 39.08 29.85 -30.63
CA ALA A 413 39.76 29.56 -29.37
C ALA A 413 39.94 30.82 -28.51
N GLU A 414 40.20 32.01 -29.10
CA GLU A 414 40.35 33.25 -28.37
C GLU A 414 39.02 33.73 -27.83
N ALA A 415 37.92 33.57 -28.61
CA ALA A 415 36.58 33.84 -28.19
C ALA A 415 36.16 32.92 -27.04
N ASN A 416 36.47 31.62 -27.08
CA ASN A 416 36.24 30.67 -26.01
C ASN A 416 37.03 31.00 -24.74
N GLN A 417 38.28 31.45 -24.87
CA GLN A 417 39.09 31.94 -23.76
C GLN A 417 38.45 33.17 -23.09
N ALA A 418 38.01 34.14 -23.88
CA ALA A 418 37.35 35.36 -23.41
C ALA A 418 36.02 35.04 -22.74
N LEU A 419 35.19 34.19 -23.34
CA LEU A 419 33.91 33.76 -22.80
C LEU A 419 34.06 33.03 -21.46
N SER A 420 35.00 32.10 -21.36
CA SER A 420 35.23 31.37 -20.11
C SER A 420 35.71 32.29 -18.98
N GLN A 421 36.59 33.26 -19.29
CA GLN A 421 37.03 34.27 -18.32
C GLN A 421 35.86 35.15 -17.85
N THR A 422 34.99 35.59 -18.77
CA THR A 422 33.83 36.41 -18.42
C THR A 422 32.83 35.64 -17.56
N ARG A 423 32.68 34.34 -17.81
CA ARG A 423 31.83 33.47 -16.97
C ARG A 423 32.39 33.25 -15.57
N ALA A 424 33.71 32.99 -15.44
CA ALA A 424 34.34 32.92 -14.15
C ALA A 424 34.21 34.24 -13.37
N GLN A 425 34.34 35.38 -14.07
CA GLN A 425 34.12 36.73 -13.49
C GLN A 425 32.68 36.92 -13.01
N ALA A 426 31.66 36.46 -13.77
CA ALA A 426 30.26 36.56 -13.35
C ALA A 426 30.00 35.79 -12.05
N VAL A 427 30.61 34.61 -11.87
CA VAL A 427 30.52 33.86 -10.60
C VAL A 427 31.25 34.61 -9.47
N TYR A 428 32.45 35.14 -9.73
CA TYR A 428 33.17 35.98 -8.76
C TYR A 428 32.32 37.18 -8.32
N ASP A 429 31.69 37.92 -9.28
CA ASP A 429 30.86 39.08 -8.98
C ASP A 429 29.62 38.70 -8.14
N PHE A 430 29.03 37.54 -8.41
CA PHE A 430 27.95 36.99 -7.57
C PHE A 430 28.40 36.74 -6.15
N LEU A 431 29.52 36.02 -5.95
CA LEU A 431 30.03 35.67 -4.64
C LEU A 431 30.46 36.90 -3.82
N THR A 432 31.15 37.88 -4.45
CA THR A 432 31.52 39.15 -3.81
C THR A 432 30.27 39.96 -3.46
N GLY A 433 29.26 39.98 -4.34
CA GLY A 433 27.96 40.59 -4.07
C GLY A 433 27.21 39.99 -2.89
N LYS A 434 27.53 38.73 -2.52
CA LYS A 434 27.01 38.04 -1.33
C LYS A 434 27.89 38.23 -0.10
N GLY A 435 28.94 39.04 -0.17
CA GLY A 435 29.80 39.41 0.95
C GLY A 435 31.07 38.57 1.14
N ILE A 436 31.40 37.69 0.16
CA ILE A 436 32.67 36.94 0.21
C ILE A 436 33.82 37.91 -0.13
N ALA A 437 34.88 37.90 0.69
CA ALA A 437 36.00 38.78 0.48
C ALA A 437 36.74 38.49 -0.84
N ALA A 438 36.97 39.51 -1.65
CA ALA A 438 37.57 39.41 -2.98
C ALA A 438 38.94 38.67 -3.00
N GLY A 439 39.75 38.84 -1.98
CA GLY A 439 41.04 38.13 -1.85
C GLY A 439 40.94 36.61 -1.62
N ARG A 440 39.76 36.08 -1.40
CA ARG A 440 39.51 34.63 -1.28
C ARG A 440 39.14 33.95 -2.59
N LEU A 441 38.93 34.71 -3.68
CA LEU A 441 38.40 34.26 -4.94
C LEU A 441 39.38 34.60 -6.08
N ASN A 442 39.70 33.60 -6.91
CA ASN A 442 40.58 33.77 -8.08
C ASN A 442 39.79 33.34 -9.35
N PRO A 443 39.13 34.27 -10.09
CA PRO A 443 38.41 33.94 -11.30
C PRO A 443 39.33 33.68 -12.48
N LYS A 444 39.22 32.49 -13.15
CA LYS A 444 40.07 32.10 -14.26
C LYS A 444 39.34 31.36 -15.36
N GLY A 445 39.46 31.86 -16.57
CA GLY A 445 39.00 31.18 -17.77
C GLY A 445 40.06 30.25 -18.35
N TYR A 446 39.69 29.05 -18.71
CA TYR A 446 40.54 28.09 -19.37
C TYR A 446 40.13 27.82 -20.84
N GLY A 447 39.03 28.41 -21.29
CA GLY A 447 38.54 28.15 -22.65
C GLY A 447 38.38 26.65 -22.89
N GLN A 448 38.78 26.21 -24.06
CA GLN A 448 38.75 24.80 -24.49
C GLN A 448 40.01 23.99 -24.13
N THR A 449 40.97 24.56 -23.39
CA THR A 449 42.32 23.98 -23.17
C THR A 449 42.36 22.83 -22.16
N LYS A 450 41.29 22.68 -21.34
CA LYS A 450 41.18 21.61 -20.33
C LYS A 450 39.89 20.78 -20.51
N PRO A 451 39.78 19.97 -21.59
CA PRO A 451 38.64 19.10 -21.79
C PRO A 451 38.70 17.95 -20.75
N ILE A 452 37.51 17.51 -20.31
CA ILE A 452 37.34 16.34 -19.42
C ILE A 452 36.68 15.16 -20.13
N ASP A 453 36.14 15.40 -21.33
CA ASP A 453 35.53 14.39 -22.19
C ASP A 453 35.79 14.73 -23.66
N SER A 454 35.49 13.79 -24.58
CA SER A 454 35.67 14.01 -26.02
C SER A 454 34.77 15.15 -26.52
N ASN A 455 35.34 16.05 -27.31
CA ASN A 455 34.58 17.08 -28.01
C ASN A 455 33.89 16.57 -29.30
N ASP A 456 34.06 15.31 -29.66
CA ASP A 456 33.47 14.73 -30.90
C ASP A 456 31.96 14.46 -30.72
N THR A 457 31.53 14.19 -29.50
CA THR A 457 30.12 13.95 -29.17
C THR A 457 29.47 15.17 -28.49
N GLU A 458 28.15 15.33 -28.63
CA GLU A 458 27.45 16.43 -27.97
C GLU A 458 27.46 16.25 -26.45
N GLU A 459 27.36 15.01 -25.98
CA GLU A 459 27.44 14.69 -24.55
C GLU A 459 28.79 15.08 -23.94
N GLY A 460 29.89 14.82 -24.66
CA GLY A 460 31.23 15.22 -24.22
C GLY A 460 31.43 16.72 -24.27
N ARG A 461 30.94 17.41 -25.31
CA ARG A 461 30.94 18.88 -25.38
C ARG A 461 30.17 19.50 -24.22
N GLN A 462 29.01 18.93 -23.89
CA GLN A 462 28.20 19.41 -22.75
C GLN A 462 28.95 19.30 -21.43
N LYS A 463 29.67 18.20 -21.20
CA LYS A 463 30.52 18.04 -20.00
C LYS A 463 31.71 19.02 -19.99
N ASN A 464 32.23 19.38 -21.15
CA ASN A 464 33.33 20.36 -21.27
C ASN A 464 32.83 21.80 -21.00
N ARG A 465 31.58 22.14 -21.33
CA ARG A 465 30.95 23.43 -20.97
C ARG A 465 30.58 23.44 -19.48
N ARG A 466 31.55 23.72 -18.60
CA ARG A 466 31.37 23.61 -17.15
C ARG A 466 32.01 24.76 -16.40
N THR A 467 31.57 24.92 -15.14
CA THR A 467 32.21 25.76 -14.13
C THR A 467 32.68 24.87 -12.96
N GLU A 468 33.87 25.11 -12.49
CA GLU A 468 34.45 24.39 -11.36
C GLU A 468 34.97 25.41 -10.33
N PHE A 469 35.08 25.01 -9.06
CA PHE A 469 35.97 25.66 -8.15
C PHE A 469 36.97 24.70 -7.57
N GLN A 470 38.23 25.16 -7.44
CA GLN A 470 39.32 24.42 -6.84
C GLN A 470 39.70 25.08 -5.51
N ILE A 471 39.79 24.27 -4.46
CA ILE A 471 40.24 24.73 -3.15
C ILE A 471 41.78 24.93 -3.22
N LEU A 472 42.23 26.18 -2.98
CA LEU A 472 43.63 26.55 -3.01
C LEU A 472 44.25 26.46 -1.62
N THR A 473 43.54 26.98 -0.60
CA THR A 473 43.93 26.91 0.81
C THR A 473 42.72 26.59 1.68
N GLN A 474 42.97 26.04 2.85
CA GLN A 474 41.94 25.67 3.83
C GLN A 474 42.01 26.55 5.07
#